data_3f7e3a28091a87e65b04877f0573d855
#
_entry.id   3f7e3a28091a87e65b04877f0573d855
#
_cell.length_a   1.000
_cell.length_b   1.000
_cell.length_c   1.000
_cell.angle_alpha   90.00
_cell.angle_beta   90.00
_cell.angle_gamma   90.00
#
_symmetry.space_group_name_H-M   'P 1'
#
loop_
_entity.id
_entity.type
_entity.pdbx_description
1 polymer ?
#
loop_
_entity_poly.entity_id
_entity_poly.type
_entity_poly.pdbx_seq_one_letter_code
_entity_poly.pdbx_strand_id
1 'polypeptide(L)'
;MANRQRAEARRKAQAKASRSSGEGGDGGSKMAIWIGLAAVIALVVGIVVFASGGDSSSNNSASDTTSVGSSLPDSQPITFTGDALVKLDDTVTPDPAVGQDAPLLSGLTFTGEPIVMDPATKGPYMLVFLAHWCPHCNAEVPRLNDWKHSGAVPPELNVIGVATAVSSASANYPPATWFSNKGWEWPVMVDEKGATDGEAGKAAITYGAPGWPYFVIVGADGKVKVRVSGEVEISKLQTIVAAALAA
;
A
#
# COMPACT_ATOMS: atom_id res chain seq x y z
N MET A 1 28.01 17.48 -40.28
CA MET A 1 27.76 16.24 -41.04
C MET A 1 27.78 14.95 -40.20
N ALA A 2 28.49 14.88 -39.09
CA ALA A 2 28.60 13.65 -38.25
C ALA A 2 27.32 13.17 -37.52
N ASN A 3 26.37 14.05 -37.23
CA ASN A 3 25.16 13.68 -36.51
C ASN A 3 24.10 12.98 -37.37
N ARG A 4 24.07 13.21 -38.67
CA ARG A 4 23.15 12.52 -39.59
C ARG A 4 23.52 11.05 -39.81
N GLN A 5 24.83 10.77 -39.91
CA GLN A 5 25.32 9.39 -40.09
C GLN A 5 25.06 8.49 -38.88
N ARG A 6 25.11 9.04 -37.65
CA ARG A 6 24.77 8.29 -36.43
C ARG A 6 23.26 7.97 -36.30
N ALA A 7 22.40 8.84 -36.78
CA ALA A 7 20.94 8.60 -36.77
C ALA A 7 20.52 7.52 -37.78
N GLU A 8 21.15 7.47 -38.95
CA GLU A 8 20.85 6.42 -39.95
C GLU A 8 21.38 5.04 -39.54
N ALA A 9 22.54 4.98 -38.86
CA ALA A 9 23.05 3.72 -38.33
C ALA A 9 22.17 3.10 -37.28
N ARG A 10 21.56 3.92 -36.40
CA ARG A 10 20.58 3.45 -35.37
C ARG A 10 19.28 2.93 -35.99
N ARG A 11 18.75 3.58 -37.04
CA ARG A 11 17.55 3.11 -37.75
C ARG A 11 17.77 1.78 -38.47
N LYS A 12 18.95 1.55 -39.07
CA LYS A 12 19.28 0.28 -39.72
C LYS A 12 19.47 -0.87 -38.72
N ALA A 13 19.97 -0.60 -37.51
CA ALA A 13 20.12 -1.61 -36.46
C ALA A 13 18.75 -2.06 -35.92
N GLN A 14 17.80 -1.14 -35.74
CA GLN A 14 16.46 -1.46 -35.28
C GLN A 14 15.62 -2.24 -36.32
N ALA A 15 15.78 -1.94 -37.61
CA ALA A 15 15.07 -2.65 -38.70
C ALA A 15 15.59 -4.10 -38.90
N LYS A 16 16.81 -4.43 -38.42
CA LYS A 16 17.37 -5.78 -38.52
C LYS A 16 16.92 -6.68 -37.35
N ALA A 17 16.58 -6.09 -36.19
CA ALA A 17 16.08 -6.82 -35.02
C ALA A 17 14.64 -7.29 -35.16
N SER A 18 13.82 -6.67 -36.01
CA SER A 18 12.41 -7.01 -36.23
C SER A 18 12.14 -8.07 -37.31
N ARG A 19 13.17 -8.63 -37.96
CA ARG A 19 13.04 -9.64 -39.02
C ARG A 19 13.47 -11.06 -38.66
N SER A 20 13.82 -11.35 -37.42
CA SER A 20 14.31 -12.67 -36.99
C SER A 20 13.34 -13.46 -36.07
N SER A 21 12.05 -13.17 -36.10
CA SER A 21 11.05 -13.98 -35.40
C SER A 21 9.89 -14.35 -36.32
N GLY A 22 10.18 -15.30 -37.25
CA GLY A 22 9.15 -15.87 -38.09
C GLY A 22 9.72 -16.96 -38.96
N GLU A 23 9.57 -18.21 -38.57
CA GLU A 23 9.57 -19.48 -39.31
C GLU A 23 10.14 -20.55 -38.42
N GLY A 24 9.46 -21.60 -38.05
CA GLY A 24 8.58 -22.51 -38.66
C GLY A 24 8.81 -23.85 -37.98
N GLY A 25 7.84 -24.76 -38.01
CA GLY A 25 8.13 -26.17 -37.87
C GLY A 25 7.35 -26.93 -36.82
N ASP A 26 6.20 -27.34 -37.14
CA ASP A 26 5.56 -28.66 -37.12
C ASP A 26 6.27 -29.77 -36.32
N GLY A 27 5.51 -30.52 -35.51
CA GLY A 27 5.98 -31.76 -34.88
C GLY A 27 5.15 -32.23 -33.69
N GLY A 28 3.99 -32.78 -33.92
CA GLY A 28 3.47 -34.08 -33.48
C GLY A 28 3.49 -34.47 -31.99
N SER A 29 2.29 -34.59 -31.42
CA SER A 29 1.88 -35.72 -30.59
C SER A 29 2.71 -36.08 -29.33
N LYS A 30 2.37 -35.49 -28.19
CA LYS A 30 2.46 -36.13 -26.86
C LYS A 30 1.46 -35.56 -25.86
N MET A 31 0.19 -35.55 -26.22
CA MET A 31 -0.91 -35.09 -25.35
C MET A 31 -1.91 -36.25 -25.17
N ALA A 32 -1.47 -37.34 -24.57
CA ALA A 32 -2.33 -38.50 -24.34
C ALA A 32 -1.88 -39.40 -23.18
N ILE A 33 -1.32 -38.89 -22.06
CA ILE A 33 -0.97 -39.77 -20.90
C ILE A 33 -1.35 -39.18 -19.53
N TRP A 34 -2.05 -38.06 -19.41
CA TRP A 34 -2.39 -37.50 -18.10
C TRP A 34 -3.90 -37.43 -17.75
N ILE A 35 -4.75 -38.27 -18.36
CA ILE A 35 -6.20 -38.35 -18.05
C ILE A 35 -6.58 -39.64 -17.29
N GLY A 36 -5.63 -40.39 -16.73
CA GLY A 36 -5.88 -41.67 -16.11
C GLY A 36 -5.77 -41.79 -14.58
N LEU A 37 -5.50 -40.71 -13.83
CA LEU A 37 -5.23 -40.83 -12.39
C LEU A 37 -6.12 -40.00 -11.46
N ALA A 38 -7.20 -39.40 -11.92
CA ALA A 38 -8.09 -38.59 -11.08
C ALA A 38 -9.43 -39.22 -10.71
N ALA A 39 -9.64 -40.52 -11.04
CA ALA A 39 -10.95 -41.16 -10.87
C ALA A 39 -11.01 -42.22 -9.74
N VAL A 40 -9.99 -42.36 -8.89
CA VAL A 40 -9.95 -43.44 -7.86
C VAL A 40 -10.02 -42.92 -6.40
N ILE A 41 -9.98 -41.66 -6.14
CA ILE A 41 -10.00 -41.10 -4.76
C ILE A 41 -11.40 -40.66 -4.28
N ALA A 42 -12.42 -40.70 -5.12
CA ALA A 42 -13.79 -40.20 -4.77
C ALA A 42 -14.74 -41.29 -4.19
N LEU A 43 -14.28 -42.49 -3.85
CA LEU A 43 -15.18 -43.62 -3.50
C LEU A 43 -14.97 -44.23 -2.10
N VAL A 44 -14.23 -43.63 -1.19
CA VAL A 44 -13.97 -44.17 0.16
C VAL A 44 -14.50 -43.33 1.33
N VAL A 45 -15.14 -42.19 1.11
CA VAL A 45 -15.68 -41.33 2.21
C VAL A 45 -17.21 -41.35 2.32
N GLY A 46 -17.90 -42.25 1.65
CA GLY A 46 -19.34 -42.26 1.52
C GLY A 46 -20.14 -43.30 2.29
N ILE A 47 -19.59 -44.07 3.25
CA ILE A 47 -20.36 -45.09 4.00
C ILE A 47 -19.90 -45.14 5.45
N VAL A 48 -20.31 -44.25 6.31
CA VAL A 48 -20.55 -44.46 7.76
C VAL A 48 -21.43 -43.28 8.27
N VAL A 49 -22.72 -43.27 8.02
CA VAL A 49 -23.74 -42.70 8.90
C VAL A 49 -25.11 -43.23 8.44
N PHE A 50 -25.46 -44.45 8.83
CA PHE A 50 -26.85 -44.85 8.94
C PHE A 50 -26.94 -46.05 9.90
N ALA A 51 -27.10 -45.75 11.17
CA ALA A 51 -27.86 -46.59 12.13
C ALA A 51 -27.69 -46.03 13.55
N SER A 52 -28.67 -45.35 14.04
CA SER A 52 -29.27 -45.58 15.36
C SER A 52 -30.24 -44.46 15.67
N GLY A 53 -31.48 -44.78 15.68
CA GLY A 53 -32.53 -43.89 16.18
C GLY A 53 -32.50 -43.82 17.71
N GLY A 54 -33.07 -42.72 18.26
CA GLY A 54 -33.26 -42.54 19.69
C GLY A 54 -33.67 -41.07 19.97
N ASP A 55 -34.95 -40.84 20.23
CA ASP A 55 -35.49 -39.60 20.72
C ASP A 55 -34.80 -39.09 21.98
N SER A 56 -34.49 -37.81 22.04
CA SER A 56 -34.62 -36.97 23.24
C SER A 56 -34.37 -35.50 22.90
N SER A 57 -35.37 -34.70 23.11
CA SER A 57 -35.34 -33.23 23.10
C SER A 57 -34.29 -32.70 24.04
N SER A 58 -33.39 -31.89 23.53
CA SER A 58 -32.58 -30.93 24.32
C SER A 58 -32.17 -29.78 23.43
N ASN A 59 -32.73 -28.60 23.74
CA ASN A 59 -32.31 -27.34 23.19
C ASN A 59 -30.81 -27.13 23.48
N ASN A 60 -29.98 -27.32 22.48
CA ASN A 60 -28.61 -26.76 22.46
C ASN A 60 -28.55 -25.81 21.28
N SER A 61 -28.53 -24.54 21.59
CA SER A 61 -28.02 -23.51 20.67
C SER A 61 -26.59 -23.91 20.26
N ALA A 62 -26.48 -24.61 19.15
CA ALA A 62 -25.21 -24.78 18.49
C ALA A 62 -24.74 -23.37 18.04
N SER A 63 -23.82 -22.82 18.77
CA SER A 63 -23.00 -21.73 18.26
C SER A 63 -22.33 -22.25 17.00
N ASP A 64 -22.88 -21.85 15.89
CA ASP A 64 -22.29 -22.03 14.57
C ASP A 64 -20.99 -21.23 14.56
N THR A 65 -19.91 -21.86 14.98
CA THR A 65 -18.57 -21.31 14.83
C THR A 65 -18.18 -21.47 13.36
N THR A 66 -18.87 -20.71 12.52
CA THR A 66 -18.37 -20.42 11.18
C THR A 66 -17.07 -19.67 11.40
N SER A 67 -15.96 -20.34 11.28
CA SER A 67 -14.63 -19.74 11.13
C SER A 67 -14.65 -18.93 9.84
N VAL A 68 -15.26 -17.75 9.90
CA VAL A 68 -15.08 -16.71 8.89
C VAL A 68 -13.63 -16.30 9.04
N GLY A 69 -12.78 -16.73 8.12
CA GLY A 69 -11.44 -16.19 7.99
C GLY A 69 -11.58 -14.67 7.87
N SER A 70 -11.48 -13.97 9.01
CA SER A 70 -11.65 -12.53 9.09
C SER A 70 -10.50 -11.90 8.32
N SER A 71 -10.73 -11.55 7.06
CA SER A 71 -9.78 -10.72 6.33
C SER A 71 -9.69 -9.39 7.07
N LEU A 72 -8.46 -8.91 7.32
CA LEU A 72 -8.25 -7.60 7.92
C LEU A 72 -8.95 -6.53 7.09
N PRO A 73 -9.57 -5.51 7.73
CA PRO A 73 -10.31 -4.48 7.03
C PRO A 73 -9.39 -3.68 6.10
N ASP A 74 -9.89 -3.34 4.94
CA ASP A 74 -9.21 -2.54 3.92
C ASP A 74 -9.69 -1.08 3.89
N SER A 75 -10.59 -0.72 4.81
CA SER A 75 -11.08 0.62 5.08
C SER A 75 -11.47 0.74 6.55
N GLN A 76 -11.11 1.85 7.18
CA GLN A 76 -11.46 2.16 8.56
C GLN A 76 -11.96 3.60 8.67
N PRO A 77 -12.83 3.93 9.63
CA PRO A 77 -13.28 5.29 9.83
C PRO A 77 -12.13 6.24 10.13
N ILE A 78 -12.13 7.41 9.48
CA ILE A 78 -11.20 8.50 9.73
C ILE A 78 -11.98 9.71 10.26
N THR A 79 -11.49 10.28 11.36
CA THR A 79 -11.95 11.57 11.86
C THR A 79 -10.79 12.56 11.88
N PHE A 80 -11.10 13.83 11.70
CA PHE A 80 -10.12 14.90 11.83
C PHE A 80 -10.74 16.16 12.42
N THR A 81 -9.90 16.99 13.03
CA THR A 81 -10.26 18.31 13.57
C THR A 81 -9.29 19.34 13.01
N GLY A 82 -9.81 20.52 12.70
CA GLY A 82 -9.07 21.58 12.00
C GLY A 82 -9.41 21.60 10.51
N ASP A 83 -8.74 22.47 9.78
CA ASP A 83 -8.99 22.70 8.35
C ASP A 83 -8.18 21.69 7.50
N ALA A 84 -8.80 21.18 6.43
CA ALA A 84 -8.09 20.35 5.46
C ALA A 84 -7.06 21.22 4.70
N LEU A 85 -5.88 20.63 4.47
CA LEU A 85 -4.83 21.31 3.72
C LEU A 85 -5.20 21.39 2.24
N VAL A 86 -4.84 22.50 1.59
CA VAL A 86 -4.95 22.60 0.13
C VAL A 86 -4.14 21.49 -0.54
N LYS A 87 -4.62 20.99 -1.68
CA LYS A 87 -3.89 19.99 -2.46
C LYS A 87 -2.49 20.52 -2.79
N LEU A 88 -1.46 19.68 -2.57
CA LEU A 88 -0.09 20.02 -2.95
C LEU A 88 -0.02 20.22 -4.47
N ASP A 89 0.59 21.35 -4.85
CA ASP A 89 0.95 21.68 -6.23
C ASP A 89 2.46 21.97 -6.26
N ASP A 90 3.23 21.05 -6.85
CA ASP A 90 4.70 21.13 -6.92
C ASP A 90 5.20 22.33 -7.75
N THR A 91 4.30 22.99 -8.50
CA THR A 91 4.62 24.19 -9.27
C THR A 91 4.54 25.48 -8.44
N VAL A 92 3.93 25.43 -7.26
CA VAL A 92 3.75 26.56 -6.35
C VAL A 92 4.82 26.54 -5.25
N THR A 93 5.66 27.59 -5.22
CA THR A 93 6.73 27.73 -4.22
C THR A 93 6.68 29.12 -3.61
N PRO A 94 6.64 29.27 -2.28
CA PRO A 94 6.59 28.21 -1.26
C PRO A 94 5.24 27.45 -1.24
N ASP A 95 5.25 26.20 -0.76
CA ASP A 95 4.01 25.45 -0.52
C ASP A 95 3.13 26.20 0.51
N PRO A 96 1.89 26.56 0.15
CA PRO A 96 1.02 27.37 1.01
C PRO A 96 0.58 26.67 2.30
N ALA A 97 0.72 25.35 2.41
CA ALA A 97 0.40 24.62 3.63
C ALA A 97 1.53 24.66 4.67
N VAL A 98 2.76 25.00 4.28
CA VAL A 98 3.88 25.09 5.22
C VAL A 98 3.64 26.22 6.23
N GLY A 99 3.79 25.89 7.52
CA GLY A 99 3.51 26.79 8.64
C GLY A 99 2.03 26.84 9.08
N GLN A 100 1.10 26.20 8.35
CA GLN A 100 -0.28 26.04 8.81
C GLN A 100 -0.38 24.94 9.87
N ASP A 101 -1.43 25.01 10.69
CA ASP A 101 -1.77 23.94 11.61
C ASP A 101 -2.15 22.68 10.83
N ALA A 102 -1.51 21.57 11.16
CA ALA A 102 -1.89 20.30 10.59
C ALA A 102 -3.23 19.81 11.15
N PRO A 103 -4.14 19.25 10.33
CA PRO A 103 -5.35 18.65 10.85
C PRO A 103 -5.01 17.53 11.86
N LEU A 104 -5.63 17.52 13.03
CA LEU A 104 -5.51 16.41 13.98
C LEU A 104 -6.25 15.21 13.42
N LEU A 105 -5.53 14.16 13.09
CA LEU A 105 -6.06 12.96 12.43
C LEU A 105 -6.19 11.82 13.43
N SER A 106 -7.33 11.14 13.41
CA SER A 106 -7.57 9.93 14.17
C SER A 106 -8.16 8.84 13.27
N GLY A 107 -7.64 7.63 13.41
CA GLY A 107 -8.05 6.46 12.66
C GLY A 107 -7.68 5.17 13.38
N LEU A 108 -7.79 4.04 12.69
CA LEU A 108 -7.51 2.72 13.23
C LEU A 108 -6.45 2.00 12.38
N THR A 109 -5.73 1.09 13.01
CA THR A 109 -4.86 0.12 12.31
C THR A 109 -5.69 -0.95 11.60
N PHE A 110 -5.02 -1.84 10.85
CA PHE A 110 -5.67 -3.05 10.31
C PHE A 110 -6.26 -3.96 11.40
N THR A 111 -5.74 -3.94 12.61
CA THR A 111 -6.23 -4.73 13.75
C THR A 111 -7.25 -4.00 14.61
N GLY A 112 -7.61 -2.76 14.24
CA GLY A 112 -8.59 -1.94 14.95
C GLY A 112 -8.01 -1.15 16.14
N GLU A 113 -6.70 -1.10 16.30
CA GLU A 113 -6.05 -0.30 17.34
C GLU A 113 -6.08 1.19 16.96
N PRO A 114 -6.37 2.11 17.91
CA PRO A 114 -6.47 3.53 17.60
C PRO A 114 -5.09 4.16 17.34
N ILE A 115 -5.03 4.98 16.31
CA ILE A 115 -3.91 5.89 16.02
C ILE A 115 -4.45 7.31 16.05
N VAL A 116 -3.83 8.17 16.89
CA VAL A 116 -4.15 9.60 16.98
C VAL A 116 -2.88 10.38 16.68
N MET A 117 -2.96 11.27 15.69
CA MET A 117 -1.87 12.15 15.28
C MET A 117 -2.05 13.50 15.97
N ASP A 118 -1.59 13.58 17.22
CA ASP A 118 -1.59 14.80 18.01
C ASP A 118 -0.14 15.12 18.44
N PRO A 119 0.49 16.14 17.84
CA PRO A 119 1.89 16.48 18.15
C PRO A 119 2.09 16.96 19.58
N ALA A 120 1.06 17.48 20.25
CA ALA A 120 1.16 17.88 21.64
C ALA A 120 1.40 16.70 22.60
N THR A 121 0.95 15.51 22.21
CA THR A 121 1.08 14.29 23.02
C THR A 121 2.10 13.30 22.48
N LYS A 122 2.37 13.33 21.17
CA LYS A 122 3.22 12.36 20.47
C LYS A 122 4.53 12.95 19.94
N GLY A 123 4.67 14.27 19.93
CA GLY A 123 5.81 14.94 19.31
C GLY A 123 5.69 15.01 17.77
N PRO A 124 6.77 15.35 17.05
CA PRO A 124 6.76 15.46 15.61
C PRO A 124 6.46 14.12 14.94
N TYR A 125 5.82 14.17 13.78
CA TYR A 125 5.48 12.97 13.04
C TYR A 125 5.64 13.13 11.52
N MET A 126 5.82 11.99 10.85
CA MET A 126 5.78 11.90 9.39
C MET A 126 4.69 10.91 8.98
N LEU A 127 3.71 11.40 8.22
CA LEU A 127 2.74 10.56 7.51
C LEU A 127 3.31 10.17 6.15
N VAL A 128 3.22 8.87 5.83
CA VAL A 128 3.61 8.32 4.53
C VAL A 128 2.39 7.66 3.91
N PHE A 129 1.76 8.36 2.97
CA PHE A 129 0.58 7.85 2.25
C PHE A 129 1.02 6.91 1.13
N LEU A 130 0.50 5.69 1.17
CA LEU A 130 0.92 4.59 0.30
C LEU A 130 -0.31 3.87 -0.28
N ALA A 131 -0.28 3.64 -1.60
CA ALA A 131 -1.25 2.81 -2.29
C ALA A 131 -0.59 1.47 -2.69
N HIS A 132 -1.18 0.35 -2.31
CA HIS A 132 -0.60 -0.99 -2.50
C HIS A 132 -0.31 -1.33 -3.97
N TRP A 133 -1.09 -0.78 -4.89
CA TRP A 133 -0.96 -1.01 -6.33
C TRP A 133 0.03 -0.06 -7.02
N CYS A 134 0.43 1.03 -6.38
CA CYS A 134 1.29 2.06 -6.98
C CYS A 134 2.72 1.56 -7.18
N PRO A 135 3.29 1.58 -8.40
CA PRO A 135 4.67 1.15 -8.65
C PRO A 135 5.70 1.95 -7.87
N HIS A 136 5.50 3.27 -7.75
CA HIS A 136 6.38 4.16 -6.99
C HIS A 136 6.38 3.84 -5.48
N CYS A 137 5.22 3.49 -4.89
CA CYS A 137 5.15 3.00 -3.51
C CYS A 137 5.89 1.67 -3.34
N ASN A 138 5.77 0.79 -4.34
CA ASN A 138 6.48 -0.49 -4.33
C ASN A 138 8.01 -0.32 -4.39
N ALA A 139 8.52 0.74 -5.01
CA ALA A 139 9.93 1.10 -5.06
C ALA A 139 10.38 1.84 -3.78
N GLU A 140 9.52 2.67 -3.20
CA GLU A 140 9.86 3.51 -2.05
C GLU A 140 9.91 2.74 -0.72
N VAL A 141 8.96 1.79 -0.50
CA VAL A 141 8.88 1.06 0.78
C VAL A 141 10.17 0.34 1.16
N PRO A 142 10.86 -0.39 0.27
CA PRO A 142 12.16 -0.98 0.61
C PRO A 142 13.21 0.03 1.07
N ARG A 143 13.29 1.21 0.43
CA ARG A 143 14.22 2.28 0.81
C ARG A 143 13.93 2.81 2.21
N LEU A 144 12.64 2.99 2.54
CA LEU A 144 12.21 3.42 3.88
C LEU A 144 12.56 2.36 4.93
N ASN A 145 12.35 1.08 4.63
CA ASN A 145 12.74 -0.01 5.51
C ASN A 145 14.26 -0.02 5.76
N ASP A 146 15.07 0.15 4.71
CA ASP A 146 16.52 0.24 4.84
C ASP A 146 16.91 1.44 5.71
N TRP A 147 16.25 2.58 5.56
CA TRP A 147 16.46 3.74 6.44
C TRP A 147 16.11 3.43 7.90
N LYS A 148 15.00 2.73 8.16
CA LYS A 148 14.65 2.28 9.51
C LYS A 148 15.73 1.36 10.10
N HIS A 149 16.14 0.34 9.35
CA HIS A 149 17.12 -0.64 9.79
C HIS A 149 18.52 -0.05 9.98
N SER A 150 18.86 1.03 9.29
CA SER A 150 20.12 1.74 9.48
C SER A 150 20.24 2.45 10.82
N GLY A 151 19.12 2.62 11.56
CA GLY A 151 19.06 3.38 12.81
C GLY A 151 19.18 4.90 12.62
N ALA A 152 19.10 5.40 11.39
CA ALA A 152 19.25 6.82 11.07
C ALA A 152 17.92 7.60 11.12
N VAL A 153 16.80 6.95 11.47
CA VAL A 153 15.54 7.63 11.74
C VAL A 153 15.68 8.37 13.08
N PRO A 154 15.41 9.69 13.14
CA PRO A 154 15.45 10.42 14.41
C PRO A 154 14.51 9.78 15.45
N PRO A 155 14.97 9.53 16.68
CA PRO A 155 14.19 8.81 17.68
C PRO A 155 12.92 9.54 18.13
N GLU A 156 12.90 10.88 17.98
CA GLU A 156 11.74 11.72 18.28
C GLU A 156 10.68 11.69 17.16
N LEU A 157 11.02 11.26 15.94
CA LEU A 157 10.12 11.28 14.80
C LEU A 157 9.20 10.05 14.81
N ASN A 158 7.91 10.26 14.94
CA ASN A 158 6.90 9.22 14.79
C ASN A 158 6.56 9.03 13.31
N VAL A 159 6.94 7.89 12.73
CA VAL A 159 6.60 7.55 11.34
C VAL A 159 5.35 6.69 11.32
N ILE A 160 4.36 7.08 10.50
CA ILE A 160 3.08 6.36 10.35
C ILE A 160 2.81 6.16 8.86
N GLY A 161 2.66 4.91 8.44
CA GLY A 161 2.11 4.60 7.13
C GLY A 161 0.62 4.88 7.09
N VAL A 162 0.12 5.39 5.96
CA VAL A 162 -1.33 5.53 5.73
C VAL A 162 -1.68 4.70 4.50
N ALA A 163 -2.42 3.61 4.72
CA ALA A 163 -2.92 2.76 3.64
C ALA A 163 -4.11 3.44 2.97
N THR A 164 -3.90 4.04 1.82
CA THR A 164 -4.92 4.84 1.12
C THR A 164 -5.15 4.39 -0.32
N ALA A 165 -6.11 4.98 -1.00
CA ALA A 165 -6.46 4.70 -2.39
C ALA A 165 -6.60 3.19 -2.67
N VAL A 166 -7.25 2.47 -1.77
CA VAL A 166 -7.38 1.02 -1.85
C VAL A 166 -8.26 0.64 -3.05
N SER A 167 -7.76 -0.30 -3.87
CA SER A 167 -8.47 -0.84 -5.02
C SER A 167 -8.49 -2.37 -4.98
N SER A 168 -9.67 -2.93 -4.83
CA SER A 168 -9.84 -4.38 -4.77
C SER A 168 -9.56 -5.09 -6.10
N ALA A 169 -9.61 -4.36 -7.21
CA ALA A 169 -9.34 -4.85 -8.55
C ALA A 169 -7.86 -4.75 -8.97
N SER A 170 -7.03 -4.10 -8.15
CA SER A 170 -5.64 -3.81 -8.50
C SER A 170 -4.64 -4.80 -7.89
N ALA A 171 -3.40 -4.79 -8.40
CA ALA A 171 -2.32 -5.64 -7.91
C ALA A 171 -2.03 -5.41 -6.42
N ASN A 172 -1.47 -6.44 -5.76
CA ASN A 172 -1.05 -6.40 -4.35
C ASN A 172 -2.19 -6.20 -3.33
N TYR A 173 -3.44 -6.44 -3.72
CA TYR A 173 -4.57 -6.48 -2.79
C TYR A 173 -4.55 -7.77 -1.95
N PRO A 174 -4.93 -7.76 -0.69
CA PRO A 174 -5.35 -6.61 0.11
C PRO A 174 -4.16 -5.82 0.69
N PRO A 175 -4.38 -4.53 1.06
CA PRO A 175 -3.30 -3.67 1.55
C PRO A 175 -2.58 -4.20 2.78
N ALA A 176 -3.27 -4.81 3.73
CA ALA A 176 -2.66 -5.40 4.93
C ALA A 176 -1.58 -6.44 4.57
N THR A 177 -1.90 -7.33 3.63
CA THR A 177 -0.95 -8.34 3.13
C THR A 177 0.22 -7.69 2.40
N TRP A 178 -0.04 -6.64 1.62
CA TRP A 178 1.03 -5.92 0.93
C TRP A 178 2.01 -5.26 1.89
N PHE A 179 1.55 -4.54 2.92
CA PHE A 179 2.43 -3.96 3.94
C PHE A 179 3.27 -5.03 4.65
N SER A 180 2.66 -6.16 5.02
CA SER A 180 3.36 -7.30 5.63
C SER A 180 4.41 -7.89 4.69
N ASN A 181 4.06 -8.16 3.43
CA ASN A 181 4.99 -8.73 2.44
C ASN A 181 6.15 -7.78 2.09
N LYS A 182 5.94 -6.48 2.23
CA LYS A 182 6.98 -5.46 2.04
C LYS A 182 7.88 -5.29 3.27
N GLY A 183 7.59 -5.96 4.38
CA GLY A 183 8.34 -5.82 5.62
C GLY A 183 8.21 -4.43 6.27
N TRP A 184 7.05 -3.78 6.11
CA TRP A 184 6.78 -2.49 6.76
C TRP A 184 6.61 -2.68 8.26
N GLU A 185 7.42 -2.01 9.06
CA GLU A 185 7.47 -2.21 10.52
C GLU A 185 6.95 -1.03 11.35
N TRP A 186 6.60 0.10 10.74
CA TRP A 186 5.95 1.19 11.45
C TRP A 186 4.43 0.94 11.54
N PRO A 187 3.73 1.60 12.48
CA PRO A 187 2.28 1.55 12.51
C PRO A 187 1.67 1.97 11.18
N VAL A 188 0.52 1.37 10.83
CA VAL A 188 -0.24 1.73 9.63
C VAL A 188 -1.64 2.13 10.02
N MET A 189 -2.02 3.36 9.72
CA MET A 189 -3.41 3.83 9.76
C MET A 189 -4.09 3.40 8.46
N VAL A 190 -5.27 2.80 8.57
CA VAL A 190 -6.09 2.43 7.41
C VAL A 190 -6.99 3.60 7.07
N ASP A 191 -6.86 4.13 5.87
CA ASP A 191 -7.68 5.25 5.42
C ASP A 191 -9.14 4.84 5.18
N GLU A 192 -10.06 5.78 5.34
CA GLU A 192 -11.44 5.62 4.91
C GLU A 192 -11.48 5.71 3.38
N LYS A 193 -12.05 4.70 2.72
CA LYS A 193 -12.10 4.64 1.24
C LYS A 193 -12.69 5.90 0.63
N GLY A 194 -12.15 6.27 -0.53
CA GLY A 194 -12.74 7.30 -1.40
C GLY A 194 -14.09 6.87 -1.97
N ALA A 195 -14.71 7.76 -2.75
CA ALA A 195 -16.04 7.54 -3.32
C ALA A 195 -16.07 6.36 -4.29
N THR A 196 -14.96 6.10 -4.98
CA THR A 196 -14.81 4.96 -5.89
C THR A 196 -13.54 4.15 -5.56
N ASP A 197 -13.48 2.91 -6.07
CA ASP A 197 -12.36 2.01 -5.87
C ASP A 197 -11.05 2.62 -6.44
N GLY A 198 -10.01 2.68 -5.62
CA GLY A 198 -8.71 3.25 -5.99
C GLY A 198 -8.58 4.78 -5.89
N GLU A 199 -9.64 5.50 -5.53
CA GLU A 199 -9.54 6.93 -5.25
C GLU A 199 -8.90 7.22 -3.88
N ALA A 200 -8.40 8.47 -3.75
CA ALA A 200 -7.85 8.96 -2.49
C ALA A 200 -8.85 8.81 -1.35
N GLY A 201 -8.41 8.28 -0.23
CA GLY A 201 -9.19 8.18 0.98
C GLY A 201 -9.30 9.53 1.71
N LYS A 202 -10.12 9.55 2.76
CA LYS A 202 -10.44 10.76 3.51
C LYS A 202 -9.21 11.40 4.17
N ALA A 203 -8.32 10.60 4.78
CA ALA A 203 -7.08 11.13 5.37
C ALA A 203 -6.18 11.76 4.29
N ALA A 204 -6.03 11.10 3.16
CA ALA A 204 -5.23 11.59 2.04
C ALA A 204 -5.77 12.91 1.47
N ILE A 205 -7.09 13.02 1.30
CA ILE A 205 -7.75 14.27 0.87
C ILE A 205 -7.53 15.38 1.90
N THR A 206 -7.71 15.07 3.20
CA THR A 206 -7.53 16.03 4.30
C THR A 206 -6.11 16.61 4.33
N TYR A 207 -5.10 15.80 4.01
CA TYR A 207 -3.70 16.25 3.95
C TYR A 207 -3.26 16.77 2.58
N GLY A 208 -4.17 16.86 1.62
CA GLY A 208 -3.93 17.45 0.30
C GLY A 208 -3.01 16.64 -0.58
N ALA A 209 -3.07 15.31 -0.50
CA ALA A 209 -2.24 14.40 -1.30
C ALA A 209 -2.54 14.53 -2.81
N PRO A 210 -1.53 14.77 -3.68
CA PRO A 210 -1.73 14.85 -5.12
C PRO A 210 -1.58 13.48 -5.81
N GLY A 211 -0.86 12.52 -5.18
CA GLY A 211 -0.50 11.21 -5.70
C GLY A 211 0.35 10.42 -4.69
N TRP A 212 0.91 9.30 -5.09
CA TRP A 212 1.60 8.34 -4.22
C TRP A 212 3.02 8.00 -4.72
N PRO A 213 3.99 7.74 -3.80
CA PRO A 213 3.93 7.98 -2.35
C PRO A 213 3.81 9.48 -2.05
N TYR A 214 3.29 9.82 -0.86
CA TYR A 214 3.18 11.20 -0.42
C TYR A 214 3.58 11.31 1.05
N PHE A 215 4.40 12.30 1.36
CA PHE A 215 4.98 12.52 2.67
C PHE A 215 4.52 13.86 3.23
N VAL A 216 4.16 13.87 4.51
CA VAL A 216 3.90 15.10 5.26
C VAL A 216 4.64 15.03 6.58
N ILE A 217 5.48 16.02 6.88
CA ILE A 217 6.15 16.14 8.16
C ILE A 217 5.52 17.28 8.93
N VAL A 218 5.11 16.99 10.15
CA VAL A 218 4.54 17.92 11.09
C VAL A 218 5.48 18.05 12.28
N GLY A 219 5.78 19.29 12.66
CA GLY A 219 6.66 19.60 13.78
C GLY A 219 5.98 19.36 15.14
N ALA A 220 6.76 19.40 16.21
CA ALA A 220 6.25 19.31 17.57
C ALA A 220 5.29 20.47 17.94
N ASP A 221 5.37 21.57 17.21
CA ASP A 221 4.47 22.73 17.31
C ASP A 221 3.12 22.54 16.59
N GLY A 222 2.89 21.37 15.99
CA GLY A 222 1.67 21.08 15.25
C GLY A 222 1.60 21.67 13.85
N LYS A 223 2.68 22.32 13.40
CA LYS A 223 2.71 22.97 12.08
C LYS A 223 3.22 22.02 11.00
N VAL A 224 2.65 22.10 9.81
CA VAL A 224 3.19 21.46 8.61
C VAL A 224 4.56 22.07 8.31
N LYS A 225 5.59 21.26 8.28
CA LYS A 225 6.97 21.67 7.98
C LYS A 225 7.33 21.46 6.52
N VAL A 226 6.89 20.33 5.95
CA VAL A 226 7.15 20.00 4.55
C VAL A 226 6.17 18.97 4.05
N ARG A 227 5.85 19.05 2.76
CA ARG A 227 5.11 18.03 2.02
C ARG A 227 5.89 17.66 0.75
N VAL A 228 5.95 16.38 0.41
CA VAL A 228 6.66 15.89 -0.79
C VAL A 228 5.82 14.79 -1.44
N SER A 229 5.68 14.83 -2.75
CA SER A 229 5.03 13.79 -3.55
C SER A 229 6.04 13.06 -4.43
N GLY A 230 5.83 11.77 -4.65
CA GLY A 230 6.72 10.91 -5.44
C GLY A 230 7.84 10.27 -4.63
N GLU A 231 8.68 9.49 -5.32
CA GLU A 231 9.84 8.82 -4.73
C GLU A 231 10.88 9.83 -4.24
N VAL A 232 11.48 9.56 -3.07
CA VAL A 232 12.50 10.41 -2.47
C VAL A 232 13.75 9.59 -2.14
N GLU A 233 14.89 9.99 -2.66
CA GLU A 233 16.18 9.40 -2.25
C GLU A 233 16.38 9.56 -0.74
N ILE A 234 16.79 8.49 -0.04
CA ILE A 234 16.89 8.47 1.42
C ILE A 234 17.80 9.57 1.98
N SER A 235 18.92 9.85 1.34
CA SER A 235 19.81 10.96 1.75
C SER A 235 19.10 12.32 1.70
N LYS A 236 18.26 12.54 0.69
CA LYS A 236 17.42 13.74 0.57
C LYS A 236 16.34 13.75 1.63
N LEU A 237 15.66 12.62 1.86
CA LEU A 237 14.63 12.51 2.90
C LEU A 237 15.21 12.80 4.29
N GLN A 238 16.38 12.27 4.62
CA GLN A 238 17.10 12.55 5.88
C GLN A 238 17.38 14.06 6.04
N THR A 239 17.84 14.72 4.98
CA THR A 239 18.08 16.16 4.99
C THR A 239 16.79 16.96 5.21
N ILE A 240 15.70 16.57 4.54
CA ILE A 240 14.38 17.17 4.69
C ILE A 240 13.85 17.00 6.12
N VAL A 241 13.94 15.78 6.66
CA VAL A 241 13.50 15.46 8.04
C VAL A 241 14.31 16.26 9.05
N ALA A 242 15.64 16.28 8.94
CA ALA A 242 16.49 17.05 9.85
C ALA A 242 16.15 18.55 9.83
N ALA A 243 15.93 19.14 8.65
CA ALA A 243 15.52 20.53 8.53
C ALA A 243 14.12 20.79 9.13
N ALA A 244 13.18 19.88 8.90
CA ALA A 244 11.81 19.98 9.43
C ALA A 244 11.74 19.88 10.95
N LEU A 245 12.61 19.07 11.57
CA LEU A 245 12.67 18.93 13.03
C LEU A 245 13.39 20.09 13.73
N ALA A 246 14.26 20.81 13.00
CA ALA A 246 14.98 21.97 13.52
C ALA A 246 14.18 23.30 13.40
N ALA A 247 13.08 23.31 12.63
CA ALA A 247 12.24 24.48 12.35
C ALA A 247 11.06 24.61 13.31
#